data_06a28114827ad6a38abe0495812defc6
#
_entry.id   06a28114827ad6a38abe0495812defc6
#
_cell.length_a   1.000
_cell.length_b   1.000
_cell.length_c   1.000
_cell.angle_alpha   90.00
_cell.angle_beta   90.00
_cell.angle_gamma   90.00
#
_symmetry.space_group_name_H-M   'P 1'
#
loop_
_entity.id
_entity.type
_entity.pdbx_description
1 polymer ?
#
loop_
_entity_poly.entity_id
_entity_poly.type
_entity_poly.pdbx_seq_one_letter_code
_entity_poly.pdbx_strand_id
1 'polypeptide(L)'
;MAKSHQARKTYRPLIALAAVLALGLVVRVVFLVQLERSELGDVLSLDSRLYYDVAHAISTGGALPPGALSFNPLYPVFLAATFRLFGEGLVAPRIVQLAAGLLTIVLIYLAGLRLVEGPRKGKLSGEATAIIAAATAVLYAQFVLYEGMILASAFEVLFLTASFVLALALDDELAGERPVRLGPRRVPPWGSGLLLGALCGAGALGRPNLFFLLIASLPVWLYLRNRKRRRAHVPALSFLVGAAIVLAPPVAYDAARTGRLVPITTHGGINFYVGNGPGSTGVFLPPADVRSGTSAFLEDARAKAEAETGRGMTEPEVSSYYVHKALSYIGANPGAWLALLGRKLLLFFGQDVSDMPSAFLYERSCSVLRLLLVPFAVIAPLGLCGLVVLFRSGRNRSVVSVFLACALASVLLFYVNVRYRLPAVPVLILTASLAVAWGAREISRKRFTRVAGLAAAAIAIFFLVSHRTFVPVSHSASYAFLGNYYLEHKDQARAADAFAEAYRLDPNRAEAIINYARILREQGRLREAADLYARAYAESPRFPLLAIEYGMVLSHIGRGNEARRLFLEATSASEARERALACRLLAQEALAEGNRGEALLWVKRALENVPGDPQLTAMLKQLESSR
;
A
#
# COMPACT_ATOMS: atom_id res chain seq x y z
N MET A 1 -16.18 43.98 31.52
CA MET A 1 -15.81 42.58 31.91
C MET A 1 -16.55 41.50 31.15
N ALA A 2 -17.87 41.56 30.86
CA ALA A 2 -18.60 40.53 30.12
C ALA A 2 -18.12 40.30 28.67
N LYS A 3 -17.78 41.36 27.91
CA LYS A 3 -17.23 41.23 26.53
C LYS A 3 -15.85 40.54 26.49
N SER A 4 -14.98 40.77 27.52
CA SER A 4 -13.68 40.12 27.59
C SER A 4 -13.79 38.62 27.97
N HIS A 5 -14.80 38.26 28.75
CA HIS A 5 -15.05 36.87 29.15
C HIS A 5 -15.66 36.05 27.99
N GLN A 6 -16.51 36.70 27.18
CA GLN A 6 -17.12 36.08 25.99
C GLN A 6 -16.09 35.91 24.86
N ALA A 7 -15.20 36.89 24.65
CA ALA A 7 -14.08 36.78 23.72
C ALA A 7 -13.09 35.66 24.14
N ARG A 8 -12.72 35.56 25.42
CA ARG A 8 -11.85 34.47 25.91
C ARG A 8 -12.46 33.08 25.73
N LYS A 9 -13.78 32.90 25.84
CA LYS A 9 -14.45 31.62 25.58
C LYS A 9 -14.38 31.21 24.08
N THR A 10 -14.43 32.18 23.18
CA THR A 10 -14.42 31.93 21.72
C THR A 10 -13.03 31.56 21.20
N TYR A 11 -11.94 32.05 21.82
CA TYR A 11 -10.57 31.77 21.35
C TYR A 11 -9.97 30.49 21.91
N ARG A 12 -10.49 29.93 23.02
CA ARG A 12 -9.95 28.69 23.63
C ARG A 12 -9.82 27.50 22.69
N PRO A 13 -10.84 27.16 21.88
CA PRO A 13 -10.73 26.02 20.95
C PRO A 13 -9.70 26.25 19.84
N LEU A 14 -9.57 27.50 19.36
CA LEU A 14 -8.57 27.85 18.34
C LEU A 14 -7.15 27.79 18.89
N ILE A 15 -6.94 28.25 20.14
CA ILE A 15 -5.64 28.13 20.81
C ILE A 15 -5.27 26.65 21.01
N ALA A 16 -6.24 25.82 21.41
CA ALA A 16 -6.01 24.38 21.56
C ALA A 16 -5.66 23.70 20.22
N LEU A 17 -6.37 24.06 19.15
CA LEU A 17 -6.05 23.56 17.82
C LEU A 17 -4.66 24.03 17.36
N ALA A 18 -4.32 25.29 17.57
CA ALA A 18 -2.99 25.82 17.24
C ALA A 18 -1.87 25.07 17.98
N ALA A 19 -2.08 24.78 19.27
CA ALA A 19 -1.12 23.99 20.05
C ALA A 19 -0.98 22.55 19.51
N VAL A 20 -2.09 21.90 19.13
CA VAL A 20 -2.09 20.56 18.52
C VAL A 20 -1.36 20.58 17.16
N LEU A 21 -1.60 21.59 16.34
CA LEU A 21 -0.93 21.73 15.05
C LEU A 21 0.56 22.06 15.20
N ALA A 22 0.94 22.88 16.18
CA ALA A 22 2.34 23.15 16.51
C ALA A 22 3.07 21.86 16.92
N LEU A 23 2.46 21.05 17.80
CA LEU A 23 3.00 19.72 18.14
C LEU A 23 3.11 18.83 16.91
N GLY A 24 2.06 18.80 16.08
CA GLY A 24 2.04 18.03 14.84
C GLY A 24 3.14 18.45 13.85
N LEU A 25 3.44 19.73 13.75
CA LEU A 25 4.54 20.27 12.95
C LEU A 25 5.90 19.85 13.52
N VAL A 26 6.11 20.01 14.84
CA VAL A 26 7.36 19.60 15.50
C VAL A 26 7.65 18.11 15.26
N VAL A 27 6.66 17.25 15.48
CA VAL A 27 6.79 15.80 15.22
C VAL A 27 7.23 15.52 13.78
N ARG A 28 6.62 16.18 12.80
CA ARG A 28 6.93 15.99 11.36
C ARG A 28 8.31 16.52 10.99
N VAL A 29 8.70 17.67 11.53
CA VAL A 29 10.05 18.21 11.29
C VAL A 29 11.11 17.29 11.90
N VAL A 30 10.91 16.83 13.14
CA VAL A 30 11.84 15.89 13.78
C VAL A 30 11.91 14.58 13.00
N PHE A 31 10.76 14.05 12.56
CA PHE A 31 10.72 12.84 11.72
C PHE A 31 11.49 13.03 10.42
N LEU A 32 11.24 14.11 9.69
CA LEU A 32 11.94 14.40 8.42
C LEU A 32 13.45 14.50 8.64
N VAL A 33 13.90 15.23 9.67
CA VAL A 33 15.33 15.35 9.99
C VAL A 33 15.94 13.99 10.35
N GLN A 34 15.24 13.15 11.11
CA GLN A 34 15.72 11.79 11.44
C GLN A 34 15.79 10.91 10.20
N LEU A 35 14.79 10.97 9.32
CA LEU A 35 14.73 10.19 8.09
C LEU A 35 15.86 10.59 7.12
N GLU A 36 16.07 11.90 6.89
CA GLU A 36 17.11 12.41 5.99
C GLU A 36 18.54 12.16 6.52
N ARG A 37 18.70 12.04 7.84
CA ARG A 37 19.99 11.66 8.44
C ARG A 37 20.20 10.15 8.49
N SER A 38 19.17 9.37 8.23
CA SER A 38 19.27 7.93 8.18
C SER A 38 19.71 7.47 6.79
N GLU A 39 20.36 6.32 6.71
CA GLU A 39 20.70 5.68 5.44
C GLU A 39 19.47 5.30 4.59
N LEU A 40 18.29 5.36 5.20
CA LEU A 40 17.02 5.01 4.54
C LEU A 40 16.36 6.21 3.85
N GLY A 41 16.92 7.42 4.00
CA GLY A 41 16.36 8.63 3.41
C GLY A 41 16.16 8.53 1.89
N ASP A 42 17.12 7.94 1.19
CA ASP A 42 17.10 7.79 -0.27
C ASP A 42 16.60 6.41 -0.74
N VAL A 43 16.15 5.56 0.19
CA VAL A 43 15.71 4.20 -0.15
C VAL A 43 14.34 4.20 -0.81
N LEU A 44 14.29 3.76 -2.05
CA LEU A 44 13.06 3.56 -2.82
C LEU A 44 12.78 2.07 -2.98
N SER A 45 11.61 1.63 -2.52
CA SER A 45 11.19 0.22 -2.58
C SER A 45 9.92 0.03 -3.39
N LEU A 46 9.83 -1.06 -4.14
CA LEU A 46 8.62 -1.48 -4.82
C LEU A 46 7.91 -0.33 -5.58
N ASP A 47 6.69 0.03 -5.15
CA ASP A 47 5.90 1.10 -5.75
C ASP A 47 6.64 2.46 -5.76
N SER A 48 7.42 2.75 -4.72
CA SER A 48 8.16 4.03 -4.61
C SER A 48 9.18 4.19 -5.73
N ARG A 49 9.88 3.11 -6.08
CA ARG A 49 10.84 3.10 -7.19
C ARG A 49 10.15 3.31 -8.53
N LEU A 50 9.05 2.58 -8.77
CA LEU A 50 8.25 2.75 -9.98
C LEU A 50 7.74 4.19 -10.13
N TYR A 51 7.20 4.77 -9.06
CA TYR A 51 6.72 6.16 -9.08
C TYR A 51 7.83 7.15 -9.36
N TYR A 52 9.03 6.93 -8.79
CA TYR A 52 10.19 7.77 -9.04
C TYR A 52 10.63 7.69 -10.51
N ASP A 53 10.78 6.49 -11.06
CA ASP A 53 11.25 6.29 -12.44
C ASP A 53 10.27 6.91 -13.46
N VAL A 54 8.95 6.75 -13.24
CA VAL A 54 7.92 7.40 -14.07
C VAL A 54 7.97 8.92 -13.92
N ALA A 55 8.13 9.44 -12.71
CA ALA A 55 8.21 10.87 -12.44
C ALA A 55 9.46 11.49 -13.07
N HIS A 56 10.60 10.80 -13.01
CA HIS A 56 11.84 11.21 -13.68
C HIS A 56 11.62 11.32 -15.20
N ALA A 57 11.04 10.30 -15.83
CA ALA A 57 10.73 10.32 -17.26
C ALA A 57 9.79 11.49 -17.62
N ILE A 58 8.74 11.76 -16.83
CA ILE A 58 7.83 12.90 -17.05
C ILE A 58 8.59 14.24 -16.89
N SER A 59 9.44 14.37 -15.86
CA SER A 59 10.13 15.64 -15.54
C SER A 59 11.18 16.02 -16.59
N THR A 60 11.87 15.02 -17.15
CA THR A 60 12.92 15.20 -18.17
C THR A 60 12.40 15.21 -19.61
N GLY A 61 11.11 14.96 -19.82
CA GLY A 61 10.52 14.83 -21.17
C GLY A 61 10.88 13.52 -21.87
N GLY A 62 11.30 12.51 -21.11
CA GLY A 62 11.62 11.18 -21.61
C GLY A 62 10.38 10.39 -22.07
N ALA A 63 10.60 9.31 -22.80
CA ALA A 63 9.53 8.40 -23.22
C ALA A 63 8.95 7.67 -22.01
N LEU A 64 7.64 7.77 -21.83
CA LEU A 64 6.94 7.00 -20.79
C LEU A 64 6.84 5.54 -21.22
N PRO A 65 7.14 4.59 -20.32
CA PRO A 65 6.83 3.19 -20.57
C PRO A 65 5.34 3.00 -20.92
N PRO A 66 4.98 2.05 -21.78
CA PRO A 66 3.58 1.70 -22.00
C PRO A 66 2.90 1.35 -20.67
N GLY A 67 1.71 1.91 -20.41
CA GLY A 67 0.98 1.68 -19.17
C GLY A 67 1.51 2.41 -17.93
N ALA A 68 2.51 3.28 -18.05
CA ALA A 68 3.08 4.03 -16.90
C ALA A 68 2.03 4.86 -16.14
N LEU A 69 1.02 5.37 -16.80
CA LEU A 69 -0.09 6.11 -16.19
C LEU A 69 -1.28 5.21 -15.81
N SER A 70 -1.27 3.94 -16.21
CA SER A 70 -2.26 2.94 -15.77
C SER A 70 -1.97 2.39 -14.37
N PHE A 71 -0.97 2.94 -13.66
CA PHE A 71 -0.64 2.59 -12.29
C PHE A 71 -0.68 3.83 -11.38
N ASN A 72 -1.90 4.18 -10.92
CA ASN A 72 -2.13 5.28 -9.97
C ASN A 72 -1.46 6.61 -10.40
N PRO A 73 -1.90 7.26 -11.49
CA PRO A 73 -1.19 8.36 -12.15
C PRO A 73 -1.02 9.62 -11.29
N LEU A 74 -1.84 9.80 -10.24
CA LEU A 74 -1.77 10.97 -9.37
C LEU A 74 -0.36 11.18 -8.80
N TYR A 75 0.25 10.11 -8.31
CA TYR A 75 1.46 10.24 -7.53
C TYR A 75 2.72 10.48 -8.38
N PRO A 76 2.96 9.75 -9.48
CA PRO A 76 4.05 10.08 -10.41
C PRO A 76 3.96 11.48 -10.99
N VAL A 77 2.74 11.95 -11.32
CA VAL A 77 2.54 13.33 -11.82
C VAL A 77 2.86 14.37 -10.75
N PHE A 78 2.46 14.13 -9.51
CA PHE A 78 2.83 14.96 -8.36
C PHE A 78 4.35 15.01 -8.16
N LEU A 79 5.04 13.86 -8.18
CA LEU A 79 6.50 13.80 -8.07
C LEU A 79 7.18 14.55 -9.22
N ALA A 80 6.74 14.35 -10.45
CA ALA A 80 7.29 15.04 -11.61
C ALA A 80 7.13 16.57 -11.50
N ALA A 81 5.99 17.04 -10.97
CA ALA A 81 5.78 18.45 -10.70
C ALA A 81 6.76 18.98 -9.64
N THR A 82 6.98 18.22 -8.54
CA THR A 82 7.96 18.61 -7.52
C THR A 82 9.38 18.61 -8.06
N PHE A 83 9.76 17.64 -8.90
CA PHE A 83 11.07 17.59 -9.54
C PHE A 83 11.32 18.79 -10.47
N ARG A 84 10.31 19.21 -11.25
CA ARG A 84 10.42 20.39 -12.11
C ARG A 84 10.53 21.70 -11.33
N LEU A 85 9.87 21.82 -10.17
CA LEU A 85 9.83 23.05 -9.38
C LEU A 85 11.01 23.21 -8.43
N PHE A 86 11.50 22.11 -7.84
CA PHE A 86 12.48 22.13 -6.75
C PHE A 86 13.75 21.34 -7.05
N GLY A 87 13.87 20.75 -8.26
CA GLY A 87 14.92 19.82 -8.59
C GLY A 87 14.61 18.38 -8.17
N GLU A 88 15.35 17.44 -8.75
CA GLU A 88 15.19 16.02 -8.47
C GLU A 88 15.71 15.69 -7.06
N GLY A 89 14.80 15.24 -6.19
CA GLY A 89 15.10 14.88 -4.80
C GLY A 89 13.84 14.50 -4.04
N LEU A 90 14.02 13.83 -2.89
CA LEU A 90 12.89 13.28 -2.11
C LEU A 90 12.42 14.22 -1.00
N VAL A 91 13.20 15.23 -0.62
CA VAL A 91 12.86 16.16 0.48
C VAL A 91 11.64 17.03 0.14
N ALA A 92 11.62 17.62 -1.07
CA ALA A 92 10.52 18.48 -1.48
C ALA A 92 9.16 17.75 -1.53
N PRO A 93 9.03 16.55 -2.16
CA PRO A 93 7.82 15.75 -2.07
C PRO A 93 7.40 15.44 -0.64
N ARG A 94 8.35 15.07 0.23
CA ARG A 94 8.08 14.78 1.66
C ARG A 94 7.51 15.99 2.40
N ILE A 95 8.08 17.17 2.19
CA ILE A 95 7.57 18.42 2.81
C ILE A 95 6.11 18.65 2.40
N VAL A 96 5.77 18.48 1.12
CA VAL A 96 4.39 18.65 0.64
C VAL A 96 3.45 17.59 1.26
N GLN A 97 3.90 16.34 1.38
CA GLN A 97 3.13 15.27 2.02
C GLN A 97 2.91 15.52 3.51
N LEU A 98 3.93 15.99 4.23
CA LEU A 98 3.82 16.37 5.65
C LEU A 98 2.85 17.56 5.85
N ALA A 99 2.86 18.52 4.92
CA ALA A 99 1.88 19.62 4.92
C ALA A 99 0.45 19.11 4.64
N ALA A 100 0.29 18.16 3.72
CA ALA A 100 -0.98 17.47 3.46
C ALA A 100 -1.48 16.73 4.71
N GLY A 101 -0.58 16.12 5.49
CA GLY A 101 -0.89 15.51 6.77
C GLY A 101 -1.38 16.52 7.82
N LEU A 102 -0.75 17.69 7.93
CA LEU A 102 -1.22 18.76 8.81
C LEU A 102 -2.61 19.27 8.38
N LEU A 103 -2.84 19.41 7.08
CA LEU A 103 -4.17 19.76 6.55
C LEU A 103 -5.22 18.69 6.90
N THR A 104 -4.84 17.42 6.83
CA THR A 104 -5.70 16.30 7.25
C THR A 104 -6.11 16.41 8.72
N ILE A 105 -5.21 16.82 9.62
CA ILE A 105 -5.53 17.05 11.03
C ILE A 105 -6.57 18.19 11.18
N VAL A 106 -6.42 19.27 10.43
CA VAL A 106 -7.41 20.37 10.39
C VAL A 106 -8.76 19.85 9.92
N LEU A 107 -8.79 19.04 8.87
CA LEU A 107 -10.04 18.44 8.36
C LEU A 107 -10.69 17.48 9.36
N ILE A 108 -9.90 16.68 10.08
CA ILE A 108 -10.40 15.82 11.19
C ILE A 108 -11.02 16.68 12.29
N TYR A 109 -10.39 17.80 12.67
CA TYR A 109 -10.96 18.74 13.62
C TYR A 109 -12.31 19.30 13.14
N LEU A 110 -12.38 19.76 11.89
CA LEU A 110 -13.61 20.28 11.28
C LEU A 110 -14.73 19.23 11.23
N ALA A 111 -14.38 17.99 10.89
CA ALA A 111 -15.32 16.86 10.93
C ALA A 111 -15.84 16.60 12.35
N GLY A 112 -14.97 16.65 13.37
CA GLY A 112 -15.33 16.47 14.78
C GLY A 112 -16.33 17.52 15.26
N LEU A 113 -16.16 18.78 14.86
CA LEU A 113 -17.10 19.85 15.15
C LEU A 113 -18.49 19.57 14.57
N ARG A 114 -18.57 18.99 13.34
CA ARG A 114 -19.84 18.70 12.65
C ARG A 114 -20.51 17.44 13.14
N LEU A 115 -19.74 16.43 13.56
CA LEU A 115 -20.26 15.13 13.92
C LEU A 115 -21.23 15.18 15.13
N VAL A 116 -21.06 16.14 16.02
CA VAL A 116 -21.76 16.19 17.34
C VAL A 116 -22.61 17.43 17.53
N GLU A 117 -22.42 18.48 16.75
CA GLU A 117 -23.16 19.73 16.90
C GLU A 117 -24.65 19.60 16.59
N GLY A 118 -25.48 20.00 17.50
CA GLY A 118 -26.93 20.13 17.37
C GLY A 118 -27.50 21.11 18.39
N PRO A 119 -28.67 21.72 18.10
CA PRO A 119 -29.20 22.91 18.82
C PRO A 119 -29.69 22.65 20.24
N ARG A 120 -29.54 21.46 20.82
CA ARG A 120 -30.12 21.13 22.14
C ARG A 120 -29.10 21.21 23.27
N LYS A 121 -29.40 22.07 24.29
CA LYS A 121 -28.64 22.16 25.56
C LYS A 121 -28.48 20.76 26.19
N GLY A 122 -27.24 20.43 26.58
CA GLY A 122 -26.94 19.18 27.28
C GLY A 122 -26.37 18.05 26.40
N LYS A 123 -26.05 18.29 25.12
CA LYS A 123 -25.37 17.34 24.23
C LYS A 123 -23.84 17.36 24.38
N LEU A 124 -23.17 16.33 23.89
CA LEU A 124 -21.71 16.23 23.79
C LEU A 124 -21.13 17.51 23.16
N SER A 125 -19.99 17.97 23.71
CA SER A 125 -19.28 19.12 23.12
C SER A 125 -18.60 18.69 21.82
N GLY A 126 -19.02 19.25 20.68
CA GLY A 126 -18.33 19.07 19.41
C GLY A 126 -16.88 19.52 19.46
N GLU A 127 -16.59 20.57 20.23
CA GLU A 127 -15.22 21.06 20.43
C GLU A 127 -14.32 20.05 21.12
N ALA A 128 -14.81 19.40 22.20
CA ALA A 128 -14.03 18.36 22.89
C ALA A 128 -13.74 17.17 21.97
N THR A 129 -14.76 16.70 21.24
CA THR A 129 -14.59 15.62 20.26
C THR A 129 -13.58 16.01 19.18
N ALA A 130 -13.66 17.22 18.67
CA ALA A 130 -12.78 17.74 17.61
C ALA A 130 -11.30 17.83 18.08
N ILE A 131 -11.06 18.39 19.28
CA ILE A 131 -9.70 18.51 19.84
C ILE A 131 -9.11 17.13 20.14
N ILE A 132 -9.89 16.22 20.77
CA ILE A 132 -9.43 14.85 21.03
C ILE A 132 -9.09 14.15 19.71
N ALA A 133 -9.92 14.30 18.68
CA ALA A 133 -9.67 13.70 17.37
C ALA A 133 -8.39 14.25 16.70
N ALA A 134 -8.20 15.57 16.72
CA ALA A 134 -7.00 16.20 16.18
C ALA A 134 -5.73 15.77 16.94
N ALA A 135 -5.77 15.73 18.28
CA ALA A 135 -4.66 15.28 19.11
C ALA A 135 -4.33 13.79 18.87
N THR A 136 -5.37 12.94 18.78
CA THR A 136 -5.20 11.52 18.44
C THR A 136 -4.54 11.34 17.07
N ALA A 137 -4.93 12.14 16.06
CA ALA A 137 -4.35 12.09 14.72
C ALA A 137 -2.86 12.52 14.71
N VAL A 138 -2.45 13.49 15.55
CA VAL A 138 -1.03 13.86 15.73
C VAL A 138 -0.23 12.71 16.35
N LEU A 139 -0.83 12.00 17.32
CA LEU A 139 -0.16 10.93 18.07
C LEU A 139 -0.24 9.55 17.38
N TYR A 140 -0.81 9.46 16.20
CA TYR A 140 -0.90 8.22 15.43
C TYR A 140 0.30 8.10 14.48
N ALA A 141 1.27 7.27 14.83
CA ALA A 141 2.57 7.15 14.17
C ALA A 141 2.45 6.82 12.67
N GLN A 142 1.48 5.99 12.27
CA GLN A 142 1.34 5.55 10.88
C GLN A 142 0.99 6.71 9.92
N PHE A 143 0.34 7.78 10.38
CA PHE A 143 0.14 8.96 9.53
C PHE A 143 1.49 9.60 9.19
N VAL A 144 2.31 9.86 10.20
CA VAL A 144 3.64 10.49 10.01
C VAL A 144 4.55 9.60 9.17
N LEU A 145 4.55 8.30 9.44
CA LEU A 145 5.33 7.30 8.69
C LEU A 145 5.00 7.34 7.20
N TYR A 146 3.71 7.22 6.86
CA TYR A 146 3.27 7.18 5.46
C TYR A 146 3.29 8.54 4.76
N GLU A 147 3.34 9.64 5.51
CA GLU A 147 3.62 10.97 4.97
C GLU A 147 5.10 11.12 4.56
N GLY A 148 6.02 10.39 5.16
CA GLY A 148 7.44 10.39 4.77
C GLY A 148 7.81 9.39 3.68
N MET A 149 6.99 8.38 3.45
CA MET A 149 7.18 7.42 2.37
C MET A 149 6.83 8.03 1.01
N ILE A 150 7.56 7.66 -0.03
CA ILE A 150 7.29 8.12 -1.41
C ILE A 150 6.13 7.30 -1.99
N LEU A 151 4.92 7.59 -1.47
CA LEU A 151 3.67 6.89 -1.77
C LEU A 151 2.48 7.85 -1.79
N ALA A 152 1.42 7.48 -2.51
CA ALA A 152 0.19 8.27 -2.58
C ALA A 152 -0.60 8.35 -1.27
N SER A 153 -0.23 7.59 -0.23
CA SER A 153 -1.04 7.35 0.96
C SER A 153 -1.42 8.63 1.72
N ALA A 154 -0.53 9.61 1.81
CA ALA A 154 -0.84 10.91 2.43
C ALA A 154 -1.98 11.63 1.71
N PHE A 155 -1.99 11.61 0.37
CA PHE A 155 -3.05 12.22 -0.45
C PHE A 155 -4.34 11.40 -0.42
N GLU A 156 -4.25 10.06 -0.37
CA GLU A 156 -5.42 9.17 -0.23
C GLU A 156 -6.20 9.52 1.05
N VAL A 157 -5.49 9.67 2.18
CA VAL A 157 -6.09 10.06 3.46
C VAL A 157 -6.64 11.48 3.42
N LEU A 158 -5.91 12.42 2.81
CA LEU A 158 -6.34 13.81 2.64
C LEU A 158 -7.63 13.89 1.83
N PHE A 159 -7.68 13.28 0.63
CA PHE A 159 -8.86 13.33 -0.25
C PHE A 159 -10.06 12.64 0.37
N LEU A 160 -9.87 11.51 1.05
CA LEU A 160 -10.97 10.86 1.76
C LEU A 160 -11.50 11.73 2.89
N THR A 161 -10.61 12.32 3.71
CA THR A 161 -11.01 13.18 4.84
C THR A 161 -11.69 14.45 4.35
N ALA A 162 -11.20 15.07 3.27
CA ALA A 162 -11.83 16.23 2.64
C ALA A 162 -13.22 15.90 2.09
N SER A 163 -13.33 14.76 1.39
CA SER A 163 -14.61 14.26 0.88
C SER A 163 -15.59 13.98 2.03
N PHE A 164 -15.11 13.41 3.13
CA PHE A 164 -15.92 13.15 4.32
C PHE A 164 -16.43 14.44 4.97
N VAL A 165 -15.57 15.44 5.17
CA VAL A 165 -15.95 16.76 5.71
C VAL A 165 -16.99 17.44 4.83
N LEU A 166 -16.78 17.40 3.52
CA LEU A 166 -17.73 18.02 2.57
C LEU A 166 -19.06 17.27 2.52
N ALA A 167 -19.05 15.93 2.61
CA ALA A 167 -20.26 15.12 2.69
C ALA A 167 -21.04 15.40 3.98
N LEU A 168 -20.35 15.57 5.14
CA LEU A 168 -20.99 15.99 6.39
C LEU A 168 -21.62 17.39 6.26
N ALA A 169 -20.89 18.34 5.64
CA ALA A 169 -21.40 19.69 5.41
C ALA A 169 -22.62 19.72 4.48
N LEU A 170 -22.60 18.88 3.47
CA LEU A 170 -23.71 18.75 2.52
C LEU A 170 -24.91 18.02 3.16
N ASP A 171 -24.69 17.04 4.04
CA ASP A 171 -25.77 16.41 4.83
C ASP A 171 -26.49 17.44 5.72
N ASP A 172 -25.71 18.31 6.40
CA ASP A 172 -26.27 19.42 7.20
C ASP A 172 -27.10 20.39 6.33
N GLU A 173 -26.64 20.76 5.13
CA GLU A 173 -27.36 21.65 4.21
C GLU A 173 -28.62 20.99 3.66
N LEU A 174 -28.56 19.73 3.29
CA LEU A 174 -29.72 18.96 2.82
C LEU A 174 -30.73 18.71 3.93
N ALA A 175 -30.30 18.67 5.20
CA ALA A 175 -31.19 18.65 6.35
C ALA A 175 -31.84 20.02 6.65
N GLY A 176 -31.38 21.09 5.98
CA GLY A 176 -31.86 22.47 6.22
C GLY A 176 -31.23 23.12 7.45
N GLU A 177 -30.12 22.61 7.96
CA GLU A 177 -29.50 23.11 9.18
C GLU A 177 -28.49 24.22 8.91
N ARG A 178 -27.49 23.98 8.03
CA ARG A 178 -26.41 24.93 7.74
C ARG A 178 -25.99 24.85 6.27
N PRO A 179 -25.87 25.99 5.55
CA PRO A 179 -25.37 25.99 4.18
C PRO A 179 -23.88 25.63 4.13
N VAL A 180 -23.45 24.95 3.06
CA VAL A 180 -22.03 24.79 2.75
C VAL A 180 -21.44 26.15 2.38
N ARG A 181 -20.27 26.47 2.97
CA ARG A 181 -19.55 27.71 2.72
C ARG A 181 -18.08 27.46 2.45
N LEU A 182 -17.53 28.18 1.45
CA LEU A 182 -16.11 28.32 1.21
C LEU A 182 -15.71 29.77 1.50
N GLY A 183 -15.18 30.02 2.69
CA GLY A 183 -14.98 31.34 3.22
C GLY A 183 -16.36 32.08 3.39
N PRO A 184 -16.49 33.31 2.94
CA PRO A 184 -17.73 34.08 3.08
C PRO A 184 -18.83 33.62 2.10
N ARG A 185 -18.49 32.92 1.00
CA ARG A 185 -19.40 32.56 -0.08
C ARG A 185 -20.14 31.24 0.23
N ARG A 186 -21.46 31.28 0.01
CA ARG A 186 -22.30 30.06 0.02
C ARG A 186 -22.04 29.26 -1.25
N VAL A 187 -21.80 27.96 -1.11
CA VAL A 187 -21.71 27.01 -2.23
C VAL A 187 -23.08 26.33 -2.36
N PRO A 188 -23.75 26.41 -3.50
CA PRO A 188 -25.02 25.74 -3.69
C PRO A 188 -24.83 24.19 -3.70
N PRO A 189 -25.89 23.40 -3.40
CA PRO A 189 -25.80 21.96 -3.34
C PRO A 189 -25.22 21.28 -4.59
N TRP A 190 -25.47 21.86 -5.79
CA TRP A 190 -24.87 21.35 -7.03
C TRP A 190 -23.35 21.62 -7.08
N GLY A 191 -22.89 22.78 -6.62
CA GLY A 191 -21.46 23.09 -6.54
C GLY A 191 -20.74 22.23 -5.50
N SER A 192 -21.40 21.96 -4.36
CA SER A 192 -20.89 21.05 -3.35
C SER A 192 -20.82 19.60 -3.88
N GLY A 193 -21.82 19.18 -4.66
CA GLY A 193 -21.82 17.88 -5.35
C GLY A 193 -20.65 17.78 -6.34
N LEU A 194 -20.46 18.81 -7.19
CA LEU A 194 -19.35 18.86 -8.16
C LEU A 194 -17.99 18.74 -7.47
N LEU A 195 -17.76 19.53 -6.41
CA LEU A 195 -16.51 19.50 -5.66
C LEU A 195 -16.29 18.16 -4.97
N LEU A 196 -17.34 17.56 -4.39
CA LEU A 196 -17.26 16.24 -3.77
C LEU A 196 -16.88 15.16 -4.80
N GLY A 197 -17.48 15.22 -5.99
CA GLY A 197 -17.14 14.34 -7.12
C GLY A 197 -15.69 14.53 -7.58
N ALA A 198 -15.24 15.77 -7.71
CA ALA A 198 -13.85 16.07 -8.08
C ALA A 198 -12.84 15.55 -7.05
N LEU A 199 -13.12 15.71 -5.75
CA LEU A 199 -12.28 15.14 -4.68
C LEU A 199 -12.23 13.60 -4.73
N CYS A 200 -13.39 12.95 -4.97
CA CYS A 200 -13.42 11.49 -5.14
C CYS A 200 -12.70 11.04 -6.41
N GLY A 201 -12.82 11.80 -7.52
CA GLY A 201 -12.07 11.57 -8.76
C GLY A 201 -10.56 11.67 -8.54
N ALA A 202 -10.09 12.72 -7.85
CA ALA A 202 -8.68 12.87 -7.51
C ALA A 202 -8.18 11.73 -6.61
N GLY A 203 -8.97 11.32 -5.63
CA GLY A 203 -8.66 10.17 -4.80
C GLY A 203 -8.58 8.85 -5.60
N ALA A 204 -9.44 8.68 -6.62
CA ALA A 204 -9.44 7.49 -7.48
C ALA A 204 -8.18 7.38 -8.35
N LEU A 205 -7.54 8.50 -8.71
CA LEU A 205 -6.24 8.50 -9.39
C LEU A 205 -5.09 7.99 -8.51
N GLY A 206 -5.25 8.00 -7.18
CA GLY A 206 -4.28 7.44 -6.22
C GLY A 206 -4.70 6.06 -5.70
N ARG A 207 -6.02 5.83 -5.53
CA ARG A 207 -6.56 4.59 -4.95
C ARG A 207 -7.90 4.19 -5.57
N PRO A 208 -7.89 3.58 -6.76
CA PRO A 208 -9.11 3.29 -7.51
C PRO A 208 -10.12 2.45 -6.74
N ASN A 209 -9.70 1.36 -6.09
CA ASN A 209 -10.58 0.41 -5.41
C ASN A 209 -11.48 1.02 -4.32
N LEU A 210 -10.97 1.99 -3.55
CA LEU A 210 -11.74 2.68 -2.52
C LEU A 210 -12.65 3.75 -3.13
N PHE A 211 -12.06 4.63 -3.96
CA PHE A 211 -12.78 5.80 -4.44
C PHE A 211 -13.82 5.48 -5.51
N PHE A 212 -13.66 4.39 -6.28
CA PHE A 212 -14.74 3.91 -7.15
C PHE A 212 -15.95 3.42 -6.36
N LEU A 213 -15.76 2.80 -5.19
CA LEU A 213 -16.88 2.46 -4.31
C LEU A 213 -17.60 3.72 -3.79
N LEU A 214 -16.86 4.79 -3.48
CA LEU A 214 -17.44 6.09 -3.11
C LEU A 214 -18.14 6.75 -4.32
N ILE A 215 -17.54 6.71 -5.52
CA ILE A 215 -18.14 7.24 -6.74
C ILE A 215 -19.45 6.52 -7.09
N ALA A 216 -19.53 5.22 -6.81
CA ALA A 216 -20.75 4.46 -7.00
C ALA A 216 -21.82 4.74 -5.92
N SER A 217 -21.43 4.86 -4.65
CA SER A 217 -22.36 4.93 -3.52
C SER A 217 -22.83 6.36 -3.18
N LEU A 218 -21.95 7.36 -3.27
CA LEU A 218 -22.28 8.74 -2.88
C LEU A 218 -23.37 9.40 -3.75
N PRO A 219 -23.45 9.24 -5.08
CA PRO A 219 -24.55 9.78 -5.87
C PRO A 219 -25.90 9.19 -5.46
N VAL A 220 -25.93 7.88 -5.16
CA VAL A 220 -27.13 7.18 -4.67
C VAL A 220 -27.52 7.74 -3.29
N TRP A 221 -26.55 7.89 -2.39
CA TRP A 221 -26.77 8.51 -1.08
C TRP A 221 -27.30 9.95 -1.20
N LEU A 222 -26.71 10.78 -2.05
CA LEU A 222 -27.14 12.15 -2.31
C LEU A 222 -28.57 12.20 -2.83
N TYR A 223 -28.91 11.34 -3.79
CA TYR A 223 -30.26 11.25 -4.32
C TYR A 223 -31.27 10.84 -3.23
N LEU A 224 -31.00 9.77 -2.50
CA LEU A 224 -31.89 9.27 -1.44
C LEU A 224 -32.07 10.29 -0.31
N ARG A 225 -30.98 11.00 0.06
CA ARG A 225 -31.01 12.03 1.10
C ARG A 225 -31.86 13.25 0.70
N ASN A 226 -31.90 13.55 -0.59
CA ASN A 226 -32.58 14.71 -1.14
C ASN A 226 -33.92 14.39 -1.84
N ARG A 227 -34.35 13.12 -1.88
CA ARG A 227 -35.49 12.62 -2.71
C ARG A 227 -36.82 13.34 -2.53
N LYS A 228 -37.04 14.00 -1.39
CA LYS A 228 -38.26 14.79 -1.11
C LYS A 228 -38.24 16.19 -1.75
N ARG A 229 -37.12 16.63 -2.34
CA ARG A 229 -37.00 17.96 -2.98
C ARG A 229 -37.18 17.84 -4.49
N ARG A 230 -37.79 18.89 -5.10
CA ARG A 230 -38.10 18.92 -6.54
C ARG A 230 -36.91 18.66 -7.47
N ARG A 231 -35.67 19.00 -7.04
CA ARG A 231 -34.41 18.79 -7.82
C ARG A 231 -33.45 17.85 -7.09
N ALA A 232 -33.95 16.74 -6.59
CA ALA A 232 -33.19 15.78 -5.81
C ALA A 232 -31.97 15.20 -6.54
N HIS A 233 -32.04 15.05 -7.87
CA HIS A 233 -30.99 14.47 -8.72
C HIS A 233 -29.82 15.42 -8.97
N VAL A 234 -30.01 16.75 -8.82
CA VAL A 234 -28.99 17.73 -9.22
C VAL A 234 -27.65 17.56 -8.47
N PRO A 235 -27.58 17.43 -7.13
CA PRO A 235 -26.30 17.20 -6.45
C PRO A 235 -25.63 15.88 -6.84
N ALA A 236 -26.43 14.84 -7.14
CA ALA A 236 -25.91 13.53 -7.55
C ALA A 236 -25.32 13.57 -8.97
N LEU A 237 -26.01 14.23 -9.91
CA LEU A 237 -25.51 14.41 -11.28
C LEU A 237 -24.26 15.29 -11.31
N SER A 238 -24.26 16.42 -10.59
CA SER A 238 -23.08 17.29 -10.51
C SER A 238 -21.88 16.58 -9.87
N PHE A 239 -22.11 15.66 -8.91
CA PHE A 239 -21.06 14.79 -8.37
C PHE A 239 -20.43 13.94 -9.48
N LEU A 240 -21.24 13.26 -10.29
CA LEU A 240 -20.73 12.43 -11.40
C LEU A 240 -19.94 13.25 -12.42
N VAL A 241 -20.42 14.48 -12.72
CA VAL A 241 -19.70 15.42 -13.60
C VAL A 241 -18.35 15.81 -12.98
N GLY A 242 -18.32 16.14 -11.68
CA GLY A 242 -17.09 16.49 -10.99
C GLY A 242 -16.05 15.34 -11.00
N ALA A 243 -16.49 14.11 -10.76
CA ALA A 243 -15.63 12.95 -10.85
C ALA A 243 -15.12 12.73 -12.30
N ALA A 244 -16.00 12.84 -13.29
CA ALA A 244 -15.66 12.68 -14.71
C ALA A 244 -14.64 13.71 -15.19
N ILE A 245 -14.76 14.98 -14.80
CA ILE A 245 -13.80 16.04 -15.16
C ILE A 245 -12.37 15.68 -14.75
N VAL A 246 -12.21 15.06 -13.57
CA VAL A 246 -10.88 14.69 -13.05
C VAL A 246 -10.37 13.38 -13.64
N LEU A 247 -11.27 12.41 -13.89
CA LEU A 247 -10.89 11.09 -14.38
C LEU A 247 -10.69 11.04 -15.90
N ALA A 248 -11.39 11.89 -16.67
CA ALA A 248 -11.34 11.84 -18.13
C ALA A 248 -9.95 12.14 -18.73
N PRO A 249 -9.15 13.12 -18.27
CA PRO A 249 -7.86 13.42 -18.89
C PRO A 249 -6.88 12.23 -18.92
N PRO A 250 -6.55 11.55 -17.80
CA PRO A 250 -5.64 10.42 -17.84
C PRO A 250 -6.20 9.22 -18.62
N VAL A 251 -7.51 8.96 -18.53
CA VAL A 251 -8.16 7.90 -19.31
C VAL A 251 -8.12 8.19 -20.81
N ALA A 252 -8.37 9.44 -21.22
CA ALA A 252 -8.29 9.85 -22.62
C ALA A 252 -6.85 9.78 -23.16
N TYR A 253 -5.86 10.17 -22.34
CA TYR A 253 -4.45 10.10 -22.68
C TYR A 253 -4.02 8.64 -22.94
N ASP A 254 -4.35 7.72 -22.05
CA ASP A 254 -4.01 6.30 -22.21
C ASP A 254 -4.77 5.68 -23.41
N ALA A 255 -6.05 6.02 -23.59
CA ALA A 255 -6.84 5.55 -24.73
C ALA A 255 -6.27 6.01 -26.07
N ALA A 256 -5.79 7.25 -26.17
CA ALA A 256 -5.18 7.78 -27.39
C ALA A 256 -3.85 7.06 -27.74
N ARG A 257 -3.10 6.59 -26.74
CA ARG A 257 -1.82 5.90 -26.96
C ARG A 257 -1.96 4.39 -27.18
N THR A 258 -2.91 3.75 -26.50
CA THR A 258 -3.06 2.29 -26.52
C THR A 258 -4.18 1.83 -27.47
N GLY A 259 -4.99 2.75 -27.97
CA GLY A 259 -6.18 2.43 -28.78
C GLY A 259 -7.30 1.76 -27.95
N ARG A 260 -7.20 1.76 -26.62
CA ARG A 260 -8.11 1.03 -25.73
C ARG A 260 -8.50 1.88 -24.53
N LEU A 261 -9.76 1.75 -24.11
CA LEU A 261 -10.26 2.36 -22.87
C LEU A 261 -9.83 1.48 -21.68
N VAL A 262 -8.81 1.92 -20.95
CA VAL A 262 -8.37 1.29 -19.72
C VAL A 262 -8.80 2.19 -18.55
N PRO A 263 -9.70 1.72 -17.68
CA PRO A 263 -10.05 2.50 -16.48
C PRO A 263 -8.89 2.41 -15.47
N ILE A 264 -8.03 3.43 -15.43
CA ILE A 264 -7.02 3.79 -14.42
C ILE A 264 -6.05 2.69 -13.94
N THR A 265 -6.43 1.41 -13.89
CA THR A 265 -5.53 0.31 -13.50
C THR A 265 -5.92 -1.01 -14.14
N THR A 266 -4.92 -1.73 -14.63
CA THR A 266 -5.03 -3.10 -15.17
C THR A 266 -4.71 -4.18 -14.13
N HIS A 267 -4.16 -3.78 -12.97
CA HIS A 267 -3.66 -4.71 -11.95
C HIS A 267 -4.75 -5.22 -10.99
N GLY A 268 -6.00 -4.74 -11.14
CA GLY A 268 -7.11 -5.11 -10.25
C GLY A 268 -7.38 -6.60 -10.22
N GLY A 269 -7.30 -7.29 -11.37
CA GLY A 269 -7.63 -8.72 -11.47
C GLY A 269 -6.66 -9.61 -10.71
N ILE A 270 -5.35 -9.43 -10.89
CA ILE A 270 -4.36 -10.22 -10.16
C ILE A 270 -4.41 -9.95 -8.64
N ASN A 271 -4.59 -8.70 -8.24
CA ASN A 271 -4.74 -8.35 -6.82
C ASN A 271 -6.03 -8.95 -6.22
N PHE A 272 -7.12 -9.01 -6.99
CA PHE A 272 -8.35 -9.69 -6.58
C PHE A 272 -8.12 -11.20 -6.40
N TYR A 273 -7.37 -11.84 -7.31
CA TYR A 273 -7.02 -13.25 -7.22
C TYR A 273 -6.10 -13.55 -6.02
N VAL A 274 -5.06 -12.74 -5.79
CA VAL A 274 -4.20 -12.85 -4.60
C VAL A 274 -5.03 -12.77 -3.31
N GLY A 275 -6.01 -11.89 -3.30
CA GLY A 275 -6.87 -11.72 -2.13
C GLY A 275 -7.95 -12.79 -1.94
N ASN A 276 -8.35 -13.52 -2.99
CA ASN A 276 -9.55 -14.38 -2.96
C ASN A 276 -9.37 -15.75 -3.65
N GLY A 277 -8.18 -16.04 -4.18
CA GLY A 277 -7.88 -17.32 -4.82
C GLY A 277 -7.45 -18.41 -3.83
N PRO A 278 -7.05 -19.57 -4.36
CA PRO A 278 -6.52 -20.67 -3.53
C PRO A 278 -5.33 -20.21 -2.69
N GLY A 279 -5.29 -20.62 -1.43
CA GLY A 279 -4.20 -20.28 -0.51
C GLY A 279 -4.21 -18.85 0.03
N SER A 280 -5.23 -18.03 -0.30
CA SER A 280 -5.36 -16.66 0.23
C SER A 280 -5.48 -16.67 1.75
N THR A 281 -4.62 -15.89 2.40
CA THR A 281 -4.56 -15.77 3.87
C THR A 281 -5.27 -14.55 4.43
N GLY A 282 -5.69 -13.64 3.55
CA GLY A 282 -6.28 -12.34 3.89
C GLY A 282 -5.29 -11.18 3.90
N VAL A 283 -3.98 -11.45 3.82
CA VAL A 283 -2.90 -10.47 3.58
C VAL A 283 -2.31 -10.66 2.18
N PHE A 284 -1.49 -9.72 1.72
CA PHE A 284 -0.77 -9.88 0.45
C PHE A 284 0.25 -11.02 0.57
N LEU A 285 0.03 -12.06 -0.21
CA LEU A 285 0.97 -13.15 -0.39
C LEU A 285 0.90 -13.54 -1.87
N PRO A 286 1.95 -13.27 -2.67
CA PRO A 286 1.96 -13.67 -4.07
C PRO A 286 1.90 -15.21 -4.18
N PRO A 287 1.35 -15.76 -5.27
CA PRO A 287 1.42 -17.20 -5.54
C PRO A 287 2.87 -17.69 -5.54
N ALA A 288 3.09 -18.94 -5.14
CA ALA A 288 4.43 -19.51 -4.95
C ALA A 288 5.34 -19.42 -6.20
N ASP A 289 4.74 -19.37 -7.39
CA ASP A 289 5.45 -19.35 -8.68
C ASP A 289 5.56 -17.92 -9.26
N VAL A 290 5.29 -16.88 -8.45
CA VAL A 290 5.31 -15.48 -8.88
C VAL A 290 6.26 -14.70 -7.97
N ARG A 291 7.25 -14.05 -8.58
CA ARG A 291 8.23 -13.24 -7.83
C ARG A 291 7.56 -12.09 -7.10
N SER A 292 8.10 -11.72 -5.95
CA SER A 292 7.71 -10.50 -5.25
C SER A 292 8.44 -9.29 -5.87
N GLY A 293 7.71 -8.22 -6.14
CA GLY A 293 8.23 -7.00 -6.76
C GLY A 293 7.28 -6.50 -7.85
N THR A 294 7.10 -5.18 -7.96
CA THR A 294 5.97 -4.65 -8.73
C THR A 294 6.01 -5.04 -10.22
N SER A 295 7.13 -4.88 -10.90
CA SER A 295 7.26 -5.25 -12.33
C SER A 295 7.36 -6.76 -12.53
N ALA A 296 8.24 -7.43 -11.78
CA ALA A 296 8.42 -8.88 -11.88
C ALA A 296 7.13 -9.66 -11.55
N PHE A 297 6.36 -9.20 -10.56
CA PHE A 297 5.07 -9.78 -10.21
C PHE A 297 4.09 -9.76 -11.38
N LEU A 298 4.03 -8.67 -12.13
CA LEU A 298 3.12 -8.52 -13.27
C LEU A 298 3.58 -9.31 -14.48
N GLU A 299 4.89 -9.34 -14.74
CA GLU A 299 5.51 -10.13 -15.80
C GLU A 299 5.26 -11.61 -15.61
N ASP A 300 5.51 -12.14 -14.41
CA ASP A 300 5.29 -13.53 -14.07
C ASP A 300 3.80 -13.90 -14.13
N ALA A 301 2.93 -13.02 -13.61
CA ALA A 301 1.49 -13.23 -13.69
C ALA A 301 1.00 -13.30 -15.13
N ARG A 302 1.51 -12.44 -16.02
CA ARG A 302 1.22 -12.46 -17.45
C ARG A 302 1.73 -13.74 -18.09
N ALA A 303 3.01 -14.08 -17.90
CA ALA A 303 3.61 -15.29 -18.45
C ALA A 303 2.84 -16.56 -18.06
N LYS A 304 2.39 -16.63 -16.80
CA LYS A 304 1.57 -17.74 -16.31
C LYS A 304 0.20 -17.79 -16.97
N ALA A 305 -0.48 -16.66 -17.12
CA ALA A 305 -1.77 -16.60 -17.80
C ALA A 305 -1.65 -17.00 -19.28
N GLU A 306 -0.60 -16.55 -19.97
CA GLU A 306 -0.30 -16.90 -21.36
C GLU A 306 0.03 -18.40 -21.51
N ALA A 307 0.82 -18.97 -20.58
CA ALA A 307 1.13 -20.40 -20.57
C ALA A 307 -0.12 -21.27 -20.35
N GLU A 308 -1.02 -20.87 -19.42
CA GLU A 308 -2.24 -21.62 -19.15
C GLU A 308 -3.29 -21.49 -20.27
N THR A 309 -3.28 -20.38 -21.03
CA THR A 309 -4.25 -20.14 -22.12
C THR A 309 -3.72 -20.50 -23.52
N GLY A 310 -2.41 -20.71 -23.66
CA GLY A 310 -1.75 -21.03 -24.92
C GLY A 310 -1.71 -19.86 -25.92
N ARG A 311 -1.96 -18.62 -25.48
CA ARG A 311 -1.97 -17.42 -26.36
C ARG A 311 -1.38 -16.19 -25.66
N GLY A 312 -0.83 -15.28 -26.44
CA GLY A 312 -0.43 -13.96 -25.94
C GLY A 312 -1.63 -13.17 -25.42
N MET A 313 -1.44 -12.45 -24.32
CA MET A 313 -2.50 -11.70 -23.66
C MET A 313 -2.11 -10.23 -23.43
N THR A 314 -3.07 -9.34 -23.61
CA THR A 314 -2.94 -7.94 -23.24
C THR A 314 -3.18 -7.75 -21.73
N GLU A 315 -2.71 -6.66 -21.13
CA GLU A 315 -2.91 -6.40 -19.69
C GLU A 315 -4.38 -6.49 -19.23
N PRO A 316 -5.39 -5.92 -19.94
CA PRO A 316 -6.79 -6.09 -19.56
C PRO A 316 -7.27 -7.53 -19.63
N GLU A 317 -6.76 -8.33 -20.60
CA GLU A 317 -7.10 -9.75 -20.71
C GLU A 317 -6.50 -10.56 -19.56
N VAL A 318 -5.25 -10.27 -19.16
CA VAL A 318 -4.61 -10.85 -17.96
C VAL A 318 -5.42 -10.52 -16.72
N SER A 319 -5.82 -9.27 -16.56
CA SER A 319 -6.66 -8.83 -15.43
C SER A 319 -7.99 -9.59 -15.40
N SER A 320 -8.66 -9.70 -16.54
CA SER A 320 -9.93 -10.42 -16.69
C SER A 320 -9.78 -11.92 -16.39
N TYR A 321 -8.70 -12.54 -16.89
CA TYR A 321 -8.37 -13.94 -16.61
C TYR A 321 -8.29 -14.22 -15.10
N TYR A 322 -7.56 -13.40 -14.36
CA TYR A 322 -7.42 -13.57 -12.89
C TYR A 322 -8.71 -13.29 -12.12
N VAL A 323 -9.55 -12.35 -12.59
CA VAL A 323 -10.89 -12.15 -12.02
C VAL A 323 -11.74 -13.40 -12.18
N HIS A 324 -11.80 -13.99 -13.38
CA HIS A 324 -12.57 -15.21 -13.62
C HIS A 324 -12.04 -16.39 -12.79
N LYS A 325 -10.71 -16.53 -12.69
CA LYS A 325 -10.08 -17.60 -11.90
C LYS A 325 -10.43 -17.46 -10.41
N ALA A 326 -10.45 -16.25 -9.87
CA ALA A 326 -10.87 -15.98 -8.50
C ALA A 326 -12.37 -16.27 -8.29
N LEU A 327 -13.23 -15.78 -9.19
CA LEU A 327 -14.67 -16.01 -9.10
C LEU A 327 -15.03 -17.50 -9.22
N SER A 328 -14.36 -18.25 -10.08
CA SER A 328 -14.52 -19.70 -10.18
C SER A 328 -14.16 -20.40 -8.87
N TYR A 329 -13.05 -19.99 -8.24
CA TYR A 329 -12.66 -20.54 -6.93
C TYR A 329 -13.69 -20.21 -5.83
N ILE A 330 -14.16 -18.95 -5.78
CA ILE A 330 -15.19 -18.51 -4.82
C ILE A 330 -16.47 -19.33 -5.01
N GLY A 331 -16.93 -19.51 -6.25
CA GLY A 331 -18.12 -20.29 -6.57
C GLY A 331 -18.01 -21.77 -6.19
N ALA A 332 -16.81 -22.35 -6.34
CA ALA A 332 -16.52 -23.72 -5.93
C ALA A 332 -16.36 -23.89 -4.41
N ASN A 333 -15.95 -22.83 -3.68
CA ASN A 333 -15.60 -22.89 -2.27
C ASN A 333 -16.23 -21.74 -1.44
N PRO A 334 -17.55 -21.54 -1.46
CA PRO A 334 -18.20 -20.38 -0.83
C PRO A 334 -18.00 -20.33 0.69
N GLY A 335 -17.98 -21.48 1.38
CA GLY A 335 -17.74 -21.55 2.82
C GLY A 335 -16.33 -21.10 3.22
N ALA A 336 -15.30 -21.54 2.47
CA ALA A 336 -13.92 -21.12 2.68
C ALA A 336 -13.75 -19.61 2.43
N TRP A 337 -14.41 -19.08 1.40
CA TRP A 337 -14.37 -17.65 1.11
C TRP A 337 -15.07 -16.81 2.19
N LEU A 338 -16.21 -17.25 2.73
CA LEU A 338 -16.87 -16.56 3.86
C LEU A 338 -15.96 -16.56 5.11
N ALA A 339 -15.30 -17.68 5.40
CA ALA A 339 -14.31 -17.75 6.49
C ALA A 339 -13.14 -16.79 6.25
N LEU A 340 -12.66 -16.67 5.01
CA LEU A 340 -11.63 -15.72 4.61
C LEU A 340 -12.08 -14.27 4.80
N LEU A 341 -13.33 -13.93 4.45
CA LEU A 341 -13.88 -12.59 4.71
C LEU A 341 -13.95 -12.28 6.21
N GLY A 342 -14.36 -13.26 7.03
CA GLY A 342 -14.32 -13.13 8.50
C GLY A 342 -12.92 -12.88 9.02
N ARG A 343 -11.91 -13.62 8.50
CA ARG A 343 -10.48 -13.39 8.81
C ARG A 343 -10.02 -11.98 8.40
N LYS A 344 -10.34 -11.54 7.18
CA LYS A 344 -10.01 -10.19 6.70
C LYS A 344 -10.63 -9.10 7.59
N LEU A 345 -11.88 -9.30 8.04
CA LEU A 345 -12.54 -8.37 8.95
C LEU A 345 -11.80 -8.26 10.29
N LEU A 346 -11.38 -9.36 10.87
CA LEU A 346 -10.58 -9.36 12.10
C LEU A 346 -9.21 -8.72 11.88
N LEU A 347 -8.53 -9.04 10.77
CA LEU A 347 -7.26 -8.42 10.38
C LEU A 347 -7.39 -6.90 10.17
N PHE A 348 -8.50 -6.43 9.59
CA PHE A 348 -8.72 -5.00 9.37
C PHE A 348 -8.70 -4.21 10.68
N PHE A 349 -9.30 -4.75 11.74
CA PHE A 349 -9.31 -4.12 13.06
C PHE A 349 -8.14 -4.54 13.94
N GLY A 350 -7.37 -5.54 13.54
CA GLY A 350 -6.23 -6.08 14.27
C GLY A 350 -4.99 -5.15 14.23
N GLN A 351 -4.03 -5.42 15.11
CA GLN A 351 -2.78 -4.68 15.19
C GLN A 351 -1.70 -5.27 14.27
N ASP A 352 -1.56 -6.59 14.29
CA ASP A 352 -0.51 -7.32 13.59
C ASP A 352 -0.91 -7.58 12.13
N VAL A 353 -0.79 -6.56 11.29
CA VAL A 353 -1.06 -6.65 9.85
C VAL A 353 0.24 -6.42 9.10
N SER A 354 0.49 -7.23 8.08
CA SER A 354 1.62 -7.06 7.17
C SER A 354 1.66 -5.65 6.59
N ASP A 355 2.85 -5.09 6.55
CA ASP A 355 3.14 -3.78 5.98
C ASP A 355 4.25 -3.85 4.94
N MET A 356 4.56 -2.71 4.33
CA MET A 356 5.70 -2.61 3.42
C MET A 356 7.02 -2.85 4.17
N PRO A 357 7.98 -3.56 3.56
CA PRO A 357 9.28 -3.82 4.21
C PRO A 357 9.98 -2.56 4.72
N SER A 358 9.91 -1.46 3.97
CA SER A 358 10.50 -0.18 4.37
C SER A 358 9.83 0.49 5.56
N ALA A 359 8.54 0.22 5.83
CA ALA A 359 7.82 0.82 6.96
C ALA A 359 8.45 0.44 8.30
N PHE A 360 8.74 -0.84 8.50
CA PHE A 360 9.42 -1.34 9.70
C PHE A 360 10.81 -0.70 9.88
N LEU A 361 11.56 -0.56 8.80
CA LEU A 361 12.89 0.03 8.83
C LEU A 361 12.83 1.52 9.22
N TYR A 362 11.86 2.26 8.71
CA TYR A 362 11.64 3.66 9.08
C TYR A 362 11.24 3.82 10.56
N GLU A 363 10.34 2.95 11.07
CA GLU A 363 9.97 2.93 12.49
C GLU A 363 11.18 2.66 13.39
N ARG A 364 12.09 1.79 12.95
CA ARG A 364 13.32 1.49 13.70
C ARG A 364 14.30 2.66 13.67
N SER A 365 14.45 3.35 12.55
CA SER A 365 15.43 4.43 12.35
C SER A 365 14.97 5.76 12.91
N CYS A 366 13.66 6.03 12.93
CA CYS A 366 13.09 7.29 13.38
C CYS A 366 12.50 7.17 14.79
N SER A 367 13.29 7.51 15.82
CA SER A 367 12.88 7.37 17.22
C SER A 367 11.63 8.16 17.60
N VAL A 368 11.33 9.27 16.89
CA VAL A 368 10.12 10.06 17.14
C VAL A 368 8.84 9.26 16.92
N LEU A 369 8.82 8.30 15.98
CA LEU A 369 7.64 7.46 15.75
C LEU A 369 7.30 6.59 16.97
N ARG A 370 8.31 6.16 17.74
CA ARG A 370 8.12 5.36 18.95
C ARG A 370 7.58 6.16 20.14
N LEU A 371 7.67 7.49 20.06
CA LEU A 371 7.09 8.40 21.07
C LEU A 371 5.61 8.68 20.81
N LEU A 372 5.08 8.28 19.65
CA LEU A 372 3.67 8.47 19.29
C LEU A 372 2.83 7.33 19.86
N LEU A 373 2.13 7.62 20.97
CA LEU A 373 1.61 6.63 21.92
C LEU A 373 0.21 6.10 21.60
N VAL A 374 -0.42 6.46 20.50
CA VAL A 374 -1.78 6.02 20.18
C VAL A 374 -1.75 4.97 19.08
N PRO A 375 -1.69 3.66 19.41
CA PRO A 375 -1.72 2.60 18.41
C PRO A 375 -3.13 2.38 17.85
N PHE A 376 -3.21 1.77 16.67
CA PHE A 376 -4.48 1.40 16.06
C PHE A 376 -5.32 0.46 16.93
N ALA A 377 -4.66 -0.38 17.73
CA ALA A 377 -5.31 -1.27 18.71
C ALA A 377 -6.15 -0.53 19.78
N VAL A 378 -5.91 0.75 20.00
CA VAL A 378 -6.73 1.61 20.87
C VAL A 378 -7.81 2.32 20.05
N ILE A 379 -7.45 2.83 18.87
CA ILE A 379 -8.38 3.56 17.99
C ILE A 379 -9.54 2.68 17.54
N ALA A 380 -9.26 1.45 17.09
CA ALA A 380 -10.26 0.59 16.50
C ALA A 380 -11.38 0.15 17.48
N PRO A 381 -11.08 -0.39 18.69
CA PRO A 381 -12.10 -0.74 19.66
C PRO A 381 -12.92 0.46 20.14
N LEU A 382 -12.25 1.58 20.45
CA LEU A 382 -12.94 2.80 20.86
C LEU A 382 -13.76 3.39 19.71
N GLY A 383 -13.28 3.29 18.46
CA GLY A 383 -14.00 3.71 17.26
C GLY A 383 -15.28 2.93 17.06
N LEU A 384 -15.22 1.61 17.20
CA LEU A 384 -16.42 0.74 17.13
C LEU A 384 -17.42 1.05 18.26
N CYS A 385 -16.94 1.24 19.49
CA CYS A 385 -17.79 1.69 20.58
C CYS A 385 -18.42 3.08 20.30
N GLY A 386 -17.66 3.99 19.71
CA GLY A 386 -18.13 5.32 19.33
C GLY A 386 -19.17 5.29 18.20
N LEU A 387 -19.12 4.31 17.30
CA LEU A 387 -20.19 4.09 16.33
C LEU A 387 -21.53 3.81 17.03
N VAL A 388 -21.52 2.98 18.07
CA VAL A 388 -22.76 2.70 18.86
C VAL A 388 -23.29 4.00 19.48
N VAL A 389 -22.42 4.86 20.01
CA VAL A 389 -22.81 6.17 20.55
C VAL A 389 -23.39 7.05 19.45
N LEU A 390 -22.76 7.09 18.27
CA LEU A 390 -23.21 7.86 17.11
C LEU A 390 -24.58 7.39 16.62
N PHE A 391 -24.77 6.08 16.45
CA PHE A 391 -26.03 5.51 15.96
C PHE A 391 -27.21 5.79 16.90
N ARG A 392 -26.95 5.90 18.21
CA ARG A 392 -27.96 6.33 19.19
C ARG A 392 -28.29 7.81 19.09
N SER A 393 -27.37 8.66 18.61
CA SER A 393 -27.61 10.10 18.43
C SER A 393 -28.47 10.43 17.21
N GLY A 394 -28.51 9.54 16.22
CA GLY A 394 -29.31 9.67 14.98
C GLY A 394 -28.76 10.65 13.94
N ARG A 395 -27.70 11.40 14.23
CA ARG A 395 -27.11 12.43 13.35
C ARG A 395 -25.93 11.89 12.55
N ASN A 396 -25.80 12.33 11.29
CA ASN A 396 -24.68 12.03 10.38
C ASN A 396 -24.32 10.53 10.23
N ARG A 397 -25.16 9.62 10.77
CA ARG A 397 -24.91 8.18 10.74
C ARG A 397 -24.81 7.63 9.32
N SER A 398 -25.58 8.17 8.38
CA SER A 398 -25.56 7.70 6.98
C SER A 398 -24.23 8.03 6.28
N VAL A 399 -23.69 9.22 6.49
CA VAL A 399 -22.37 9.62 5.93
C VAL A 399 -21.27 8.73 6.49
N VAL A 400 -21.20 8.59 7.82
CA VAL A 400 -20.21 7.74 8.48
C VAL A 400 -20.33 6.30 8.00
N SER A 401 -21.56 5.78 7.85
CA SER A 401 -21.79 4.41 7.36
C SER A 401 -21.29 4.21 5.93
N VAL A 402 -21.56 5.14 5.01
CA VAL A 402 -21.13 5.03 3.61
C VAL A 402 -19.60 5.03 3.52
N PHE A 403 -18.94 5.97 4.18
CA PHE A 403 -17.47 6.05 4.12
C PHE A 403 -16.79 4.85 4.76
N LEU A 404 -17.26 4.42 5.93
CA LEU A 404 -16.68 3.25 6.61
C LEU A 404 -16.97 1.95 5.85
N ALA A 405 -18.18 1.79 5.30
CA ALA A 405 -18.54 0.63 4.49
C ALA A 405 -17.70 0.54 3.21
N CYS A 406 -17.49 1.67 2.50
CA CYS A 406 -16.64 1.70 1.31
C CYS A 406 -15.19 1.39 1.66
N ALA A 407 -14.64 1.97 2.74
CA ALA A 407 -13.29 1.70 3.18
C ALA A 407 -13.10 0.22 3.58
N LEU A 408 -14.06 -0.34 4.31
CA LEU A 408 -14.03 -1.75 4.69
C LEU A 408 -14.18 -2.66 3.47
N ALA A 409 -15.14 -2.40 2.59
CA ALA A 409 -15.35 -3.17 1.37
C ALA A 409 -14.12 -3.15 0.46
N SER A 410 -13.44 -1.99 0.32
CA SER A 410 -12.23 -1.87 -0.51
C SER A 410 -11.10 -2.79 -0.05
N VAL A 411 -11.02 -3.08 1.25
CA VAL A 411 -10.02 -3.97 1.83
C VAL A 411 -10.50 -5.42 1.80
N LEU A 412 -11.76 -5.68 2.12
CA LEU A 412 -12.32 -7.04 2.12
C LEU A 412 -12.35 -7.67 0.72
N LEU A 413 -12.61 -6.86 -0.32
CA LEU A 413 -12.59 -7.32 -1.72
C LEU A 413 -11.19 -7.73 -2.20
N PHE A 414 -10.13 -7.23 -1.59
CA PHE A 414 -8.75 -7.55 -1.95
C PHE A 414 -8.04 -8.25 -0.78
N TYR A 415 -7.14 -7.56 -0.11
CA TYR A 415 -6.42 -8.08 1.05
C TYR A 415 -6.14 -6.94 2.04
N VAL A 416 -5.85 -7.32 3.29
CA VAL A 416 -5.57 -6.38 4.37
C VAL A 416 -4.08 -6.03 4.39
N ASN A 417 -3.80 -4.73 4.50
CA ASN A 417 -2.47 -4.17 4.69
C ASN A 417 -2.63 -2.88 5.51
N VAL A 418 -1.63 -2.50 6.29
CA VAL A 418 -1.66 -1.26 7.10
C VAL A 418 -1.96 -0.04 6.22
N ARG A 419 -1.25 0.10 5.09
CA ARG A 419 -1.47 1.17 4.11
C ARG A 419 -2.93 1.25 3.64
N TYR A 420 -3.56 0.08 3.43
CA TYR A 420 -4.89 0.00 2.83
C TYR A 420 -6.02 0.36 3.81
N ARG A 421 -5.79 0.26 5.11
CA ARG A 421 -6.76 0.72 6.10
C ARG A 421 -6.62 2.18 6.50
N LEU A 422 -5.47 2.85 6.16
CA LEU A 422 -5.22 4.24 6.56
C LEU A 422 -6.36 5.21 6.21
N PRO A 423 -7.00 5.15 5.03
CA PRO A 423 -8.12 6.03 4.72
C PRO A 423 -9.32 5.90 5.65
N ALA A 424 -9.54 4.73 6.30
CA ALA A 424 -10.61 4.55 7.28
C ALA A 424 -10.29 5.18 8.64
N VAL A 425 -9.00 5.39 8.93
CA VAL A 425 -8.52 5.82 10.26
C VAL A 425 -9.09 7.17 10.70
N PRO A 426 -9.20 8.22 9.86
CA PRO A 426 -9.83 9.47 10.25
C PRO A 426 -11.26 9.30 10.79
N VAL A 427 -12.06 8.45 10.15
CA VAL A 427 -13.44 8.15 10.59
C VAL A 427 -13.44 7.39 11.91
N LEU A 428 -12.53 6.42 12.09
CA LEU A 428 -12.38 5.68 13.35
C LEU A 428 -11.85 6.56 14.48
N ILE A 429 -10.91 7.47 14.23
CA ILE A 429 -10.43 8.47 15.20
C ILE A 429 -11.59 9.36 15.67
N LEU A 430 -12.42 9.83 14.74
CA LEU A 430 -13.57 10.68 15.06
C LEU A 430 -14.57 9.95 15.95
N THR A 431 -14.90 8.71 15.62
CA THR A 431 -15.83 7.91 16.41
C THR A 431 -15.20 7.48 17.76
N ALA A 432 -13.91 7.17 17.82
CA ALA A 432 -13.19 6.91 19.08
C ALA A 432 -13.20 8.14 19.99
N SER A 433 -12.94 9.32 19.42
CA SER A 433 -12.98 10.59 20.17
C SER A 433 -14.38 10.91 20.69
N LEU A 434 -15.42 10.53 19.93
CA LEU A 434 -16.81 10.60 20.37
C LEU A 434 -17.07 9.68 21.59
N ALA A 435 -16.55 8.45 21.57
CA ALA A 435 -16.66 7.52 22.71
C ALA A 435 -15.99 8.10 23.95
N VAL A 436 -14.79 8.65 23.82
CA VAL A 436 -14.05 9.28 24.93
C VAL A 436 -14.79 10.50 25.48
N ALA A 437 -15.25 11.40 24.63
CA ALA A 437 -16.02 12.58 25.02
C ALA A 437 -17.36 12.20 25.69
N TRP A 438 -18.00 11.15 25.19
CA TRP A 438 -19.21 10.61 25.81
C TRP A 438 -18.90 10.01 27.19
N GLY A 439 -17.82 9.22 27.33
CA GLY A 439 -17.38 8.65 28.59
C GLY A 439 -17.11 9.73 29.65
N ALA A 440 -16.34 10.76 29.30
CA ALA A 440 -16.04 11.90 30.16
C ALA A 440 -17.33 12.59 30.65
N ARG A 441 -18.31 12.74 29.77
CA ARG A 441 -19.62 13.30 30.13
C ARG A 441 -20.41 12.39 31.07
N GLU A 442 -20.44 11.08 30.84
CA GLU A 442 -21.17 10.17 31.73
C GLU A 442 -20.50 10.10 33.12
N ILE A 443 -19.16 10.20 33.22
CA ILE A 443 -18.42 10.38 34.49
C ILE A 443 -18.88 11.64 35.21
N SER A 444 -18.92 12.78 34.51
CA SER A 444 -19.38 14.04 35.13
C SER A 444 -20.83 13.99 35.62
N ARG A 445 -21.63 13.08 35.10
CA ARG A 445 -23.01 12.78 35.52
C ARG A 445 -23.10 11.67 36.55
N LYS A 446 -21.97 11.18 37.06
CA LYS A 446 -21.86 10.09 38.05
C LYS A 446 -22.49 8.78 37.56
N ARG A 447 -22.53 8.55 36.24
CA ARG A 447 -23.10 7.32 35.62
C ARG A 447 -22.01 6.30 35.31
N PHE A 448 -21.29 5.86 36.32
CA PHE A 448 -20.10 5.02 36.20
C PHE A 448 -20.38 3.67 35.57
N THR A 449 -21.56 3.08 35.79
CA THR A 449 -21.94 1.79 35.19
C THR A 449 -21.94 1.82 33.65
N ARG A 450 -22.36 2.95 33.05
CA ARG A 450 -22.34 3.11 31.59
C ARG A 450 -20.91 3.21 31.04
N VAL A 451 -20.04 3.89 31.78
CA VAL A 451 -18.63 4.01 31.39
C VAL A 451 -17.93 2.66 31.52
N ALA A 452 -18.19 1.93 32.61
CA ALA A 452 -17.68 0.58 32.81
C ALA A 452 -18.14 -0.37 31.69
N GLY A 453 -19.40 -0.28 31.27
CA GLY A 453 -19.92 -1.07 30.13
C GLY A 453 -19.24 -0.74 28.81
N LEU A 454 -18.98 0.56 28.51
CA LEU A 454 -18.23 0.96 27.33
C LEU A 454 -16.79 0.45 27.39
N ALA A 455 -16.11 0.60 28.54
CA ALA A 455 -14.74 0.15 28.74
C ALA A 455 -14.63 -1.38 28.59
N ALA A 456 -15.55 -2.13 29.20
CA ALA A 456 -15.60 -3.58 29.06
C ALA A 456 -15.81 -4.02 27.60
N ALA A 457 -16.70 -3.35 26.86
CA ALA A 457 -16.89 -3.61 25.44
C ALA A 457 -15.63 -3.31 24.63
N ALA A 458 -14.96 -2.16 24.87
CA ALA A 458 -13.71 -1.81 24.20
C ALA A 458 -12.60 -2.83 24.49
N ILE A 459 -12.47 -3.26 25.75
CA ILE A 459 -11.51 -4.29 26.16
C ILE A 459 -11.82 -5.63 25.49
N ALA A 460 -13.07 -6.05 25.44
CA ALA A 460 -13.48 -7.30 24.79
C ALA A 460 -13.17 -7.27 23.27
N ILE A 461 -13.47 -6.15 22.61
CA ILE A 461 -13.13 -5.95 21.18
C ILE A 461 -11.61 -5.96 21.01
N PHE A 462 -10.85 -5.29 21.88
CA PHE A 462 -9.38 -5.28 21.84
C PHE A 462 -8.82 -6.71 21.88
N PHE A 463 -9.25 -7.54 22.83
CA PHE A 463 -8.81 -8.94 22.91
C PHE A 463 -9.24 -9.75 21.70
N LEU A 464 -10.47 -9.56 21.19
CA LEU A 464 -10.96 -10.25 20.00
C LEU A 464 -10.10 -9.97 18.77
N VAL A 465 -9.73 -8.71 18.54
CA VAL A 465 -8.95 -8.30 17.34
C VAL A 465 -7.44 -8.41 17.52
N SER A 466 -6.95 -8.50 18.76
CA SER A 466 -5.53 -8.66 19.07
C SER A 466 -5.11 -10.11 19.26
N HIS A 467 -6.07 -11.06 19.20
CA HIS A 467 -5.74 -12.48 19.32
C HIS A 467 -4.89 -12.93 18.13
N ARG A 468 -3.65 -13.38 18.39
CA ARG A 468 -2.61 -13.74 17.41
C ARG A 468 -2.95 -15.04 16.63
N THR A 469 -4.11 -15.14 16.03
CA THR A 469 -4.50 -16.32 15.24
C THR A 469 -4.10 -16.20 13.77
N PHE A 470 -3.48 -15.08 13.37
CA PHE A 470 -3.28 -14.74 11.97
C PHE A 470 -1.78 -14.59 11.68
N VAL A 471 -1.39 -14.86 10.48
CA VAL A 471 -0.03 -14.90 9.93
C VAL A 471 0.98 -14.10 10.76
N PRO A 472 2.02 -14.74 11.34
CA PRO A 472 3.05 -14.01 12.07
C PRO A 472 3.69 -13.00 11.14
N VAL A 473 3.73 -11.72 11.55
CA VAL A 473 4.44 -10.69 10.80
C VAL A 473 5.94 -10.96 10.95
N SER A 474 6.53 -11.52 9.92
CA SER A 474 7.97 -11.70 9.86
C SER A 474 8.61 -10.46 9.25
N HIS A 475 9.55 -9.85 9.95
CA HIS A 475 10.36 -8.75 9.41
C HIS A 475 11.51 -9.24 8.51
N SER A 476 11.56 -10.52 8.19
CA SER A 476 12.53 -11.11 7.27
C SER A 476 12.56 -10.37 5.92
N ALA A 477 11.39 -10.03 5.37
CA ALA A 477 11.31 -9.25 4.13
C ALA A 477 11.95 -7.86 4.25
N SER A 478 11.84 -7.23 5.42
CA SER A 478 12.43 -5.91 5.67
C SER A 478 13.96 -5.97 5.68
N TYR A 479 14.52 -6.99 6.31
CA TYR A 479 15.97 -7.19 6.31
C TYR A 479 16.50 -7.68 4.96
N ALA A 480 15.76 -8.52 4.23
CA ALA A 480 16.13 -8.91 2.87
C ALA A 480 16.16 -7.68 1.94
N PHE A 481 15.18 -6.81 2.07
CA PHE A 481 15.15 -5.53 1.35
C PHE A 481 16.34 -4.63 1.72
N LEU A 482 16.69 -4.54 3.01
CA LEU A 482 17.87 -3.79 3.47
C LEU A 482 19.17 -4.38 2.93
N GLY A 483 19.28 -5.70 2.87
CA GLY A 483 20.41 -6.40 2.28
C GLY A 483 20.58 -6.06 0.80
N ASN A 484 19.50 -6.06 0.02
CA ASN A 484 19.52 -5.66 -1.38
C ASN A 484 19.96 -4.19 -1.55
N TYR A 485 19.48 -3.30 -0.69
CA TYR A 485 19.93 -1.91 -0.66
C TYR A 485 21.45 -1.78 -0.47
N TYR A 486 22.02 -2.52 0.50
CA TYR A 486 23.47 -2.50 0.72
C TYR A 486 24.25 -3.11 -0.45
N LEU A 487 23.72 -4.13 -1.13
CA LEU A 487 24.36 -4.66 -2.35
C LEU A 487 24.40 -3.63 -3.47
N GLU A 488 23.32 -2.89 -3.71
CA GLU A 488 23.27 -1.81 -4.70
C GLU A 488 24.31 -0.72 -4.39
N HIS A 489 24.58 -0.47 -3.10
CA HIS A 489 25.60 0.48 -2.63
C HIS A 489 26.99 -0.14 -2.44
N LYS A 490 27.20 -1.38 -2.93
CA LYS A 490 28.48 -2.11 -2.86
C LYS A 490 29.02 -2.36 -1.45
N ASP A 491 28.15 -2.34 -0.44
CA ASP A 491 28.49 -2.66 0.95
C ASP A 491 28.14 -4.12 1.26
N GLN A 492 29.04 -5.03 0.86
CA GLN A 492 28.83 -6.46 1.03
C GLN A 492 28.80 -6.89 2.51
N ALA A 493 29.51 -6.20 3.40
CA ALA A 493 29.55 -6.56 4.80
C ALA A 493 28.18 -6.33 5.47
N ARG A 494 27.60 -5.13 5.31
CA ARG A 494 26.28 -4.84 5.84
C ARG A 494 25.16 -5.61 5.12
N ALA A 495 25.35 -5.92 3.84
CA ALA A 495 24.42 -6.79 3.11
C ALA A 495 24.40 -8.20 3.72
N ALA A 496 25.57 -8.77 4.06
CA ALA A 496 25.67 -10.07 4.71
C ALA A 496 24.94 -10.09 6.05
N ASP A 497 25.16 -9.09 6.91
CA ASP A 497 24.50 -8.99 8.21
C ASP A 497 22.98 -8.89 8.06
N ALA A 498 22.51 -8.08 7.10
CA ALA A 498 21.09 -7.92 6.84
C ALA A 498 20.43 -9.22 6.32
N PHE A 499 21.06 -9.93 5.39
CA PHE A 499 20.53 -11.22 4.91
C PHE A 499 20.64 -12.33 5.96
N ALA A 500 21.68 -12.34 6.79
CA ALA A 500 21.79 -13.26 7.92
C ALA A 500 20.63 -13.05 8.90
N GLU A 501 20.28 -11.80 9.21
CA GLU A 501 19.15 -11.47 10.08
C GLU A 501 17.82 -11.83 9.41
N ALA A 502 17.67 -11.59 8.09
CA ALA A 502 16.52 -12.02 7.34
C ALA A 502 16.31 -13.54 7.41
N TYR A 503 17.38 -14.31 7.22
CA TYR A 503 17.38 -15.76 7.34
C TYR A 503 17.06 -16.22 8.77
N ARG A 504 17.64 -15.58 9.79
CA ARG A 504 17.35 -15.89 11.21
C ARG A 504 15.87 -15.73 11.56
N LEU A 505 15.22 -14.69 11.01
CA LEU A 505 13.80 -14.38 11.27
C LEU A 505 12.84 -15.30 10.50
N ASP A 506 13.23 -15.76 9.33
CA ASP A 506 12.45 -16.66 8.49
C ASP A 506 13.41 -17.57 7.70
N PRO A 507 13.79 -18.74 8.27
CA PRO A 507 14.71 -19.66 7.62
C PRO A 507 14.18 -20.28 6.32
N ASN A 508 12.90 -20.11 6.00
CA ASN A 508 12.26 -20.68 4.81
C ASN A 508 12.04 -19.62 3.72
N ARG A 509 12.45 -18.37 3.94
CA ARG A 509 12.35 -17.33 2.91
C ARG A 509 13.42 -17.51 1.84
N ALA A 510 13.02 -18.00 0.67
CA ALA A 510 13.93 -18.29 -0.44
C ALA A 510 14.82 -17.10 -0.83
N GLU A 511 14.28 -15.89 -0.92
CA GLU A 511 15.03 -14.67 -1.25
C GLU A 511 16.17 -14.39 -0.24
N ALA A 512 15.91 -14.53 1.06
CA ALA A 512 16.91 -14.31 2.09
C ALA A 512 18.00 -15.39 2.03
N ILE A 513 17.62 -16.67 1.83
CA ILE A 513 18.54 -17.78 1.71
C ILE A 513 19.46 -17.59 0.49
N ILE A 514 18.89 -17.33 -0.68
CA ILE A 514 19.63 -17.20 -1.94
C ILE A 514 20.66 -16.06 -1.84
N ASN A 515 20.23 -14.89 -1.37
CA ASN A 515 21.13 -13.74 -1.27
C ASN A 515 22.20 -13.91 -0.20
N TYR A 516 21.86 -14.51 0.94
CA TYR A 516 22.84 -14.82 1.98
C TYR A 516 23.86 -15.86 1.50
N ALA A 517 23.39 -16.94 0.87
CA ALA A 517 24.27 -17.95 0.30
C ALA A 517 25.18 -17.40 -0.81
N ARG A 518 24.69 -16.45 -1.63
CA ARG A 518 25.50 -15.77 -2.63
C ARG A 518 26.66 -15.00 -2.00
N ILE A 519 26.40 -14.26 -0.92
CA ILE A 519 27.45 -13.54 -0.21
C ILE A 519 28.46 -14.49 0.44
N LEU A 520 27.98 -15.57 1.06
CA LEU A 520 28.88 -16.60 1.62
C LEU A 520 29.78 -17.21 0.53
N ARG A 521 29.25 -17.46 -0.66
CA ARG A 521 30.05 -17.90 -1.81
C ARG A 521 31.13 -16.89 -2.18
N GLU A 522 30.78 -15.60 -2.26
CA GLU A 522 31.74 -14.53 -2.57
C GLU A 522 32.82 -14.37 -1.49
N GLN A 523 32.49 -14.68 -0.23
CA GLN A 523 33.43 -14.74 0.89
C GLN A 523 34.28 -16.02 0.92
N GLY A 524 34.09 -16.94 -0.03
CA GLY A 524 34.79 -18.24 -0.06
C GLY A 524 34.25 -19.28 0.93
N ARG A 525 33.16 -19.00 1.64
CA ARG A 525 32.48 -19.93 2.58
C ARG A 525 31.56 -20.90 1.82
N LEU A 526 32.17 -21.64 0.89
CA LEU A 526 31.45 -22.42 -0.12
C LEU A 526 30.58 -23.55 0.47
N ARG A 527 31.05 -24.23 1.54
CA ARG A 527 30.28 -25.33 2.17
C ARG A 527 29.01 -24.82 2.81
N GLU A 528 29.09 -23.71 3.55
CA GLU A 528 27.93 -23.07 4.17
C GLU A 528 26.94 -22.54 3.12
N ALA A 529 27.45 -21.97 2.03
CA ALA A 529 26.60 -21.58 0.91
C ALA A 529 25.87 -22.77 0.27
N ALA A 530 26.57 -23.92 0.10
CA ALA A 530 25.97 -25.14 -0.44
C ALA A 530 24.86 -25.67 0.45
N ASP A 531 25.04 -25.69 1.77
CA ASP A 531 24.02 -26.14 2.73
C ASP A 531 22.76 -25.26 2.68
N LEU A 532 22.93 -23.94 2.56
CA LEU A 532 21.81 -23.01 2.43
C LEU A 532 21.08 -23.20 1.11
N TYR A 533 21.81 -23.30 -0.01
CA TYR A 533 21.21 -23.55 -1.31
C TYR A 533 20.48 -24.89 -1.37
N ALA A 534 21.04 -25.95 -0.76
CA ALA A 534 20.38 -27.25 -0.69
C ALA A 534 19.03 -27.19 -0.01
N ARG A 535 18.94 -26.45 1.11
CA ARG A 535 17.67 -26.24 1.83
C ARG A 535 16.67 -25.45 1.01
N ALA A 536 17.09 -24.33 0.41
CA ALA A 536 16.23 -23.53 -0.45
C ALA A 536 15.70 -24.33 -1.65
N TYR A 537 16.56 -25.14 -2.26
CA TYR A 537 16.22 -25.96 -3.41
C TYR A 537 15.23 -27.08 -3.05
N ALA A 538 15.37 -27.70 -1.87
CA ALA A 538 14.45 -28.72 -1.39
C ALA A 538 13.00 -28.18 -1.21
N GLU A 539 12.87 -26.92 -0.79
CA GLU A 539 11.57 -26.28 -0.59
C GLU A 539 10.99 -25.65 -1.87
N SER A 540 11.84 -25.22 -2.80
CA SER A 540 11.45 -24.49 -4.01
C SER A 540 12.26 -24.93 -5.23
N PRO A 541 12.17 -26.20 -5.66
CA PRO A 541 13.00 -26.73 -6.74
C PRO A 541 12.70 -26.12 -8.12
N ARG A 542 11.64 -25.34 -8.26
CA ARG A 542 11.19 -24.77 -9.55
C ARG A 542 11.76 -23.39 -9.87
N PHE A 543 12.70 -22.87 -9.08
CA PHE A 543 13.39 -21.62 -9.40
C PHE A 543 14.68 -21.89 -10.17
N PRO A 544 14.74 -21.68 -11.50
CA PRO A 544 15.91 -21.99 -12.30
C PRO A 544 17.17 -21.26 -11.84
N LEU A 545 17.03 -19.97 -11.43
CA LEU A 545 18.14 -19.20 -10.89
C LEU A 545 18.72 -19.82 -9.62
N LEU A 546 17.88 -20.40 -8.75
CA LEU A 546 18.34 -21.12 -7.56
C LEU A 546 19.14 -22.39 -7.92
N ALA A 547 18.66 -23.15 -8.90
CA ALA A 547 19.38 -24.32 -9.42
C ALA A 547 20.74 -23.91 -10.00
N ILE A 548 20.80 -22.80 -10.74
CA ILE A 548 22.05 -22.27 -11.31
C ILE A 548 23.04 -21.86 -10.20
N GLU A 549 22.60 -21.07 -9.23
CA GLU A 549 23.45 -20.60 -8.12
C GLU A 549 23.96 -21.76 -7.25
N TYR A 550 23.08 -22.73 -6.97
CA TYR A 550 23.45 -23.93 -6.24
C TYR A 550 24.45 -24.79 -7.02
N GLY A 551 24.19 -25.01 -8.31
CA GLY A 551 25.09 -25.73 -9.21
C GLY A 551 26.48 -25.07 -9.28
N MET A 552 26.56 -23.75 -9.35
CA MET A 552 27.84 -23.01 -9.33
C MET A 552 28.65 -23.30 -8.06
N VAL A 553 28.01 -23.31 -6.89
CA VAL A 553 28.70 -23.64 -5.63
C VAL A 553 29.13 -25.10 -5.61
N LEU A 554 28.27 -26.03 -6.05
CA LEU A 554 28.61 -27.45 -6.13
C LEU A 554 29.80 -27.72 -7.06
N SER A 555 29.85 -27.06 -8.20
CA SER A 555 31.00 -27.15 -9.13
C SER A 555 32.30 -26.68 -8.44
N HIS A 556 32.26 -25.57 -7.69
CA HIS A 556 33.44 -25.05 -6.98
C HIS A 556 33.94 -25.96 -5.83
N ILE A 557 33.05 -26.75 -5.20
CA ILE A 557 33.44 -27.72 -4.14
C ILE A 557 33.74 -29.12 -4.68
N GLY A 558 33.82 -29.28 -6.02
CA GLY A 558 34.17 -30.55 -6.66
C GLY A 558 33.02 -31.53 -6.83
N ARG A 559 31.74 -31.11 -6.62
CA ARG A 559 30.55 -31.95 -6.83
C ARG A 559 29.96 -31.72 -8.23
N GLY A 560 30.80 -31.86 -9.29
CA GLY A 560 30.47 -31.54 -10.67
C GLY A 560 29.26 -32.29 -11.21
N ASN A 561 29.13 -33.59 -10.92
CA ASN A 561 27.98 -34.39 -11.39
C ASN A 561 26.62 -33.86 -10.89
N GLU A 562 26.59 -33.34 -9.68
CA GLU A 562 25.38 -32.73 -9.13
C GLU A 562 25.13 -31.34 -9.70
N ALA A 563 26.18 -30.55 -9.87
CA ALA A 563 26.12 -29.24 -10.53
C ALA A 563 25.55 -29.37 -11.93
N ARG A 564 26.08 -30.29 -12.74
CA ARG A 564 25.63 -30.57 -14.09
C ARG A 564 24.13 -30.91 -14.16
N ARG A 565 23.62 -31.68 -13.22
CA ARG A 565 22.20 -32.02 -13.15
C ARG A 565 21.33 -30.79 -12.97
N LEU A 566 21.75 -29.88 -12.06
CA LEU A 566 21.05 -28.63 -11.79
C LEU A 566 21.10 -27.67 -13.00
N PHE A 567 22.24 -27.59 -13.68
CA PHE A 567 22.36 -26.77 -14.90
C PHE A 567 21.50 -27.32 -16.05
N LEU A 568 21.42 -28.66 -16.21
CA LEU A 568 20.54 -29.28 -17.20
C LEU A 568 19.06 -28.96 -16.91
N GLU A 569 18.65 -29.03 -15.66
CA GLU A 569 17.29 -28.64 -15.25
C GLU A 569 17.01 -27.17 -15.59
N ALA A 570 17.96 -26.27 -15.33
CA ALA A 570 17.83 -24.84 -15.61
C ALA A 570 17.79 -24.51 -17.11
N THR A 571 18.16 -25.42 -18.01
CA THR A 571 18.00 -25.20 -19.47
C THR A 571 16.54 -25.15 -19.90
N SER A 572 15.60 -25.56 -19.06
CA SER A 572 14.14 -25.47 -19.28
C SER A 572 13.49 -24.22 -18.68
N ALA A 573 14.29 -23.27 -18.18
CA ALA A 573 13.81 -22.01 -17.59
C ALA A 573 12.91 -21.23 -18.58
N SER A 574 11.95 -20.48 -18.06
CA SER A 574 11.10 -19.62 -18.87
C SER A 574 11.87 -18.43 -19.46
N GLU A 575 12.85 -17.89 -18.73
CA GLU A 575 13.66 -16.76 -19.15
C GLU A 575 14.82 -17.17 -20.07
N ALA A 576 14.94 -16.51 -21.23
CA ALA A 576 16.01 -16.78 -22.19
C ALA A 576 17.42 -16.57 -21.62
N ARG A 577 17.57 -15.57 -20.73
CA ARG A 577 18.86 -15.28 -20.07
C ARG A 577 19.28 -16.38 -19.11
N GLU A 578 18.34 -16.94 -18.35
CA GLU A 578 18.62 -18.05 -17.42
C GLU A 578 18.99 -19.31 -18.19
N ARG A 579 18.26 -19.63 -19.28
CA ARG A 579 18.62 -20.74 -20.17
C ARG A 579 20.02 -20.57 -20.76
N ALA A 580 20.33 -19.38 -21.25
CA ALA A 580 21.65 -19.08 -21.81
C ALA A 580 22.77 -19.23 -20.75
N LEU A 581 22.54 -18.74 -19.51
CA LEU A 581 23.47 -18.89 -18.40
C LEU A 581 23.71 -20.35 -18.05
N ALA A 582 22.66 -21.15 -17.94
CA ALA A 582 22.75 -22.59 -17.69
C ALA A 582 23.54 -23.30 -18.78
N CYS A 583 23.24 -23.01 -20.06
CA CYS A 583 24.00 -23.57 -21.19
C CYS A 583 25.47 -23.13 -21.18
N ARG A 584 25.79 -21.88 -20.82
CA ARG A 584 27.16 -21.41 -20.66
C ARG A 584 27.93 -22.18 -19.60
N LEU A 585 27.30 -22.44 -18.44
CA LEU A 585 27.91 -23.19 -17.35
C LEU A 585 28.17 -24.65 -17.74
N LEU A 586 27.23 -25.28 -18.44
CA LEU A 586 27.43 -26.62 -19.02
C LEU A 586 28.58 -26.65 -20.02
N ALA A 587 28.72 -25.62 -20.84
CA ALA A 587 29.86 -25.50 -21.76
C ALA A 587 31.19 -25.37 -21.00
N GLN A 588 31.24 -24.61 -19.91
CA GLN A 588 32.43 -24.48 -19.07
C GLN A 588 32.81 -25.80 -18.40
N GLU A 589 31.85 -26.56 -17.88
CA GLU A 589 32.09 -27.88 -17.32
C GLU A 589 32.62 -28.86 -18.38
N ALA A 590 31.97 -28.91 -19.56
CA ALA A 590 32.43 -29.75 -20.65
C ALA A 590 33.86 -29.41 -21.10
N LEU A 591 34.26 -28.12 -21.06
CA LEU A 591 35.65 -27.72 -21.31
C LEU A 591 36.61 -28.17 -20.22
N ALA A 592 36.20 -28.10 -18.98
CA ALA A 592 37.01 -28.60 -17.84
C ALA A 592 37.24 -30.13 -17.92
N GLU A 593 36.28 -30.85 -18.48
CA GLU A 593 36.36 -32.29 -18.76
C GLU A 593 37.09 -32.63 -20.07
N GLY A 594 37.53 -31.62 -20.83
CA GLY A 594 38.18 -31.82 -22.14
C GLY A 594 37.22 -32.14 -23.28
N ASN A 595 35.91 -32.13 -23.04
CA ASN A 595 34.88 -32.44 -24.04
C ASN A 595 34.49 -31.23 -24.86
N ARG A 596 35.34 -30.86 -25.80
CA ARG A 596 35.18 -29.71 -26.66
C ARG A 596 33.94 -29.77 -27.58
N GLY A 597 33.60 -30.94 -28.06
CA GLY A 597 32.41 -31.14 -28.93
C GLY A 597 31.13 -30.79 -28.20
N GLU A 598 31.02 -31.22 -26.97
CA GLU A 598 29.88 -30.90 -26.09
C GLU A 598 29.86 -29.42 -25.70
N ALA A 599 31.01 -28.85 -25.37
CA ALA A 599 31.11 -27.42 -25.08
C ALA A 599 30.60 -26.56 -26.25
N LEU A 600 30.98 -26.93 -27.49
CA LEU A 600 30.52 -26.24 -28.71
C LEU A 600 29.00 -26.30 -28.86
N LEU A 601 28.41 -27.47 -28.59
CA LEU A 601 26.94 -27.65 -28.64
C LEU A 601 26.24 -26.69 -27.65
N TRP A 602 26.72 -26.65 -26.41
CA TRP A 602 26.12 -25.81 -25.36
C TRP A 602 26.30 -24.31 -25.63
N VAL A 603 27.45 -23.87 -26.18
CA VAL A 603 27.64 -22.46 -26.55
C VAL A 603 26.70 -22.06 -27.67
N LYS A 604 26.50 -22.89 -28.68
CA LYS A 604 25.52 -22.63 -29.76
C LYS A 604 24.12 -22.49 -29.19
N ARG A 605 23.72 -23.41 -28.33
CA ARG A 605 22.40 -23.37 -27.68
C ARG A 605 22.20 -22.16 -26.77
N ALA A 606 23.28 -21.68 -26.11
CA ALA A 606 23.25 -20.43 -25.36
C ALA A 606 23.01 -19.22 -26.26
N LEU A 607 23.65 -19.17 -27.44
CA LEU A 607 23.49 -18.10 -28.43
C LEU A 607 22.10 -18.10 -29.09
N GLU A 608 21.45 -19.27 -29.22
CA GLU A 608 20.05 -19.34 -29.66
C GLU A 608 19.10 -18.63 -28.69
N ASN A 609 19.40 -18.66 -27.39
CA ASN A 609 18.61 -17.99 -26.37
C ASN A 609 18.91 -16.48 -26.24
N VAL A 610 20.19 -16.07 -26.45
CA VAL A 610 20.63 -14.67 -26.39
C VAL A 610 21.53 -14.38 -27.59
N PRO A 611 20.94 -14.10 -28.78
CA PRO A 611 21.72 -13.80 -29.98
C PRO A 611 22.58 -12.55 -29.81
N GLY A 612 23.83 -12.63 -30.22
CA GLY A 612 24.76 -11.49 -30.19
C GLY A 612 25.43 -11.21 -28.84
N ASP A 613 25.30 -12.09 -27.86
CA ASP A 613 26.06 -11.98 -26.60
C ASP A 613 27.58 -11.99 -26.87
N PRO A 614 28.34 -10.93 -26.50
CA PRO A 614 29.76 -10.81 -26.83
C PRO A 614 30.61 -11.92 -26.19
N GLN A 615 30.28 -12.35 -24.97
CA GLN A 615 31.05 -13.38 -24.25
C GLN A 615 30.85 -14.76 -24.87
N LEU A 616 29.60 -15.11 -25.19
CA LEU A 616 29.29 -16.36 -25.88
C LEU A 616 29.85 -16.40 -27.29
N THR A 617 29.83 -15.27 -28.01
CA THR A 617 30.40 -15.18 -29.36
C THR A 617 31.93 -15.32 -29.31
N ALA A 618 32.60 -14.73 -28.32
CA ALA A 618 34.04 -14.91 -28.12
C ALA A 618 34.39 -16.37 -27.79
N MET A 619 33.62 -17.01 -26.90
CA MET A 619 33.79 -18.40 -26.54
C MET A 619 33.58 -19.34 -27.73
N LEU A 620 32.59 -19.06 -28.59
CA LEU A 620 32.38 -19.80 -29.83
C LEU A 620 33.58 -19.73 -30.77
N LYS A 621 34.07 -18.50 -31.03
CA LYS A 621 35.26 -18.29 -31.88
C LYS A 621 36.50 -19.01 -31.35
N GLN A 622 36.75 -18.95 -30.04
CA GLN A 622 37.86 -19.66 -29.40
C GLN A 622 37.72 -21.18 -29.56
N LEU A 623 36.51 -21.72 -29.43
CA LEU A 623 36.24 -23.13 -29.64
C LEU A 623 36.38 -23.55 -31.10
N GLU A 624 36.12 -22.69 -32.07
CA GLU A 624 36.25 -23.00 -33.51
C GLU A 624 37.70 -22.79 -34.02
N SER A 625 38.46 -21.84 -33.47
CA SER A 625 39.80 -21.51 -33.91
C SER A 625 40.93 -22.42 -33.37
N SER A 626 40.69 -23.15 -32.28
CA SER A 626 41.68 -24.05 -31.68
C SER A 626 41.63 -25.47 -32.29
N ARG A 627 41.21 -25.62 -33.59
CA ARG A 627 41.30 -26.91 -34.35
C ARG A 627 42.70 -27.33 -34.61
#